data_81664e05cb7502378697bbb691e883b5
#
_entry.id   81664e05cb7502378697bbb691e883b5
#
_cell.length_a   1.000
_cell.length_b   1.000
_cell.length_c   1.000
_cell.angle_alpha   90.00
_cell.angle_beta   90.00
_cell.angle_gamma   90.00
#
_symmetry.space_group_name_H-M   'P 1'
#
loop_
_entity.id
_entity.type
_entity.pdbx_description
1 polymer ?
#
loop_
_entity_poly.entity_id
_entity_poly.type
_entity_poly.pdbx_seq_one_letter_code
_entity_poly.pdbx_strand_id
1 'polypeptide(L)'
;MFFVQIAIIFIIAISMTSVVVSRFRYYTPIKELLNENSCYYYIGYGLNPVSGAVYMDTETMKTILDSEEDVYATYNVWISYISKNGQLIDGKNVGYDDKFLEIYTPDMDEGEWFDTSLDYGEYIPVVVSKGEYNVGDIIETVGTDGVESFEEKSVLVIGVLKEGAAVFELTAPSAGESFNCSNMYANYYTEIDEKTLFIMPVKYFYESQTCTQLNGGFIVTYPDNTDEAVIAANDDLIKTNITLAAYRGDVIKENSLEYIFEQLNTLLPILICVLILTTISTLRVSALTTKRQLKNYAIYFICGLKWKQCAAINFISHGIISVTSLIFCVACLPLLKGMAIFADSVIEFTHWEMLVCMVLVLFFSLLSVLLPLGIISKNTPNKILKDN
;
A
#
# COMPACT_ATOMS: atom_id res chain seq x y z
N MET A 1 -0.71 -15.66 -30.89
CA MET A 1 0.66 -15.41 -30.36
C MET A 1 0.87 -13.95 -29.98
N PHE A 2 0.64 -12.98 -30.88
CA PHE A 2 0.84 -11.54 -30.59
C PHE A 2 -0.03 -11.00 -29.43
N PHE A 3 -1.30 -11.36 -29.39
CA PHE A 3 -2.21 -11.03 -28.27
C PHE A 3 -1.64 -11.49 -26.90
N VAL A 4 -1.15 -12.73 -26.82
CA VAL A 4 -0.60 -13.29 -25.58
C VAL A 4 0.67 -12.55 -25.14
N GLN A 5 1.53 -12.14 -26.07
CA GLN A 5 2.74 -11.37 -25.77
C GLN A 5 2.40 -9.99 -25.19
N ILE A 6 1.41 -9.30 -25.76
CA ILE A 6 0.94 -8.02 -25.23
C ILE A 6 0.29 -8.22 -23.87
N ALA A 7 -0.50 -9.28 -23.67
CA ALA A 7 -1.09 -9.59 -22.37
C ALA A 7 -0.03 -9.82 -21.28
N ILE A 8 1.04 -10.57 -21.59
CA ILE A 8 2.14 -10.80 -20.65
C ILE A 8 2.81 -9.48 -20.23
N ILE A 9 3.05 -8.58 -21.18
CA ILE A 9 3.70 -7.29 -20.84
C ILE A 9 2.79 -6.43 -19.97
N PHE A 10 1.48 -6.44 -20.19
CA PHE A 10 0.55 -5.74 -19.33
C PHE A 10 0.51 -6.33 -17.92
N ILE A 11 0.50 -7.65 -17.79
CA ILE A 11 0.54 -8.31 -16.48
C ILE A 11 1.81 -7.88 -15.72
N ILE A 12 2.98 -7.96 -16.34
CA ILE A 12 4.24 -7.58 -15.71
C ILE A 12 4.24 -6.08 -15.36
N ALA A 13 3.79 -5.22 -16.27
CA ALA A 13 3.74 -3.79 -16.05
C ALA A 13 2.76 -3.42 -14.91
N ILE A 14 1.58 -4.02 -14.87
CA ILE A 14 0.62 -3.82 -13.78
C ILE A 14 1.22 -4.30 -12.46
N SER A 15 1.72 -5.52 -12.41
CA SER A 15 2.32 -6.07 -11.18
C SER A 15 3.47 -5.22 -10.66
N MET A 16 4.38 -4.79 -11.55
CA MET A 16 5.50 -3.93 -11.18
C MET A 16 5.03 -2.57 -10.66
N THR A 17 4.09 -1.93 -11.35
CA THR A 17 3.56 -0.63 -10.94
C THR A 17 2.85 -0.75 -9.60
N SER A 18 2.02 -1.77 -9.41
CA SER A 18 1.29 -2.01 -8.15
C SER A 18 2.25 -2.23 -6.98
N VAL A 19 3.31 -3.02 -7.16
CA VAL A 19 4.32 -3.23 -6.09
C VAL A 19 4.97 -1.90 -5.70
N VAL A 20 5.39 -1.10 -6.68
CA VAL A 20 6.03 0.19 -6.41
C VAL A 20 5.05 1.16 -5.73
N VAL A 21 3.84 1.30 -6.29
CA VAL A 21 2.82 2.21 -5.75
C VAL A 21 2.43 1.81 -4.34
N SER A 22 2.25 0.51 -4.05
CA SER A 22 1.93 0.03 -2.71
C SER A 22 3.03 0.39 -1.69
N ARG A 23 4.31 0.26 -2.07
CA ARG A 23 5.42 0.62 -1.17
C ARG A 23 5.51 2.13 -0.90
N PHE A 24 5.32 2.96 -1.94
CA PHE A 24 5.22 4.41 -1.74
C PHE A 24 4.01 4.82 -0.90
N ARG A 25 2.93 4.04 -0.95
CA ARG A 25 1.75 4.26 -0.10
C ARG A 25 2.07 4.11 1.38
N TYR A 26 2.93 3.17 1.76
CA TYR A 26 3.41 3.02 3.14
C TYR A 26 4.40 4.11 3.54
N TYR A 27 5.24 4.55 2.63
CA TYR A 27 6.28 5.54 2.92
C TYR A 27 5.74 6.98 2.98
N THR A 28 4.85 7.35 2.05
CA THR A 28 4.41 8.75 1.87
C THR A 28 3.79 9.38 3.12
N PRO A 29 2.89 8.72 3.88
CA PRO A 29 2.25 9.34 5.04
C PRO A 29 3.23 9.68 6.17
N ILE A 30 4.27 8.87 6.35
CA ILE A 30 5.19 8.99 7.49
C ILE A 30 6.54 9.60 7.11
N LYS A 31 6.75 9.96 5.84
CA LYS A 31 8.03 10.49 5.35
C LYS A 31 8.53 11.73 6.12
N GLU A 32 7.60 12.56 6.61
CA GLU A 32 7.92 13.76 7.39
C GLU A 32 8.40 13.41 8.80
N LEU A 33 7.97 12.25 9.34
CA LEU A 33 8.42 11.73 10.62
C LEU A 33 9.78 11.02 10.51
N LEU A 34 10.20 10.65 9.30
CA LEU A 34 11.44 9.92 9.06
C LEU A 34 12.56 10.90 8.65
N ASN A 35 13.10 11.61 9.63
CA ASN A 35 14.16 12.60 9.42
C ASN A 35 15.32 12.41 10.44
N GLU A 36 16.35 13.22 10.34
CA GLU A 36 17.52 13.17 11.21
C GLU A 36 17.23 13.53 12.68
N ASN A 37 16.13 14.23 12.93
CA ASN A 37 15.70 14.65 14.27
C ASN A 37 14.67 13.70 14.88
N SER A 38 14.34 12.60 14.23
CA SER A 38 13.40 11.62 14.75
C SER A 38 14.06 10.30 15.09
N CYS A 39 13.50 9.64 16.08
CA CYS A 39 13.94 8.32 16.52
C CYS A 39 12.73 7.42 16.74
N TYR A 40 12.77 6.23 16.17
CA TYR A 40 11.84 5.16 16.48
C TYR A 40 12.40 4.34 17.63
N TYR A 41 11.69 4.31 18.73
CA TYR A 41 12.00 3.48 19.87
C TYR A 41 11.17 2.22 19.84
N TYR A 42 11.86 1.12 20.06
CA TYR A 42 11.27 -0.18 20.19
C TYR A 42 11.58 -0.74 21.58
N ILE A 43 10.53 -1.25 22.23
CA ILE A 43 10.68 -1.90 23.54
C ILE A 43 11.26 -3.29 23.29
N GLY A 44 12.55 -3.45 23.50
CA GLY A 44 13.20 -4.75 23.52
C GLY A 44 12.66 -5.58 24.68
N TYR A 45 12.66 -6.89 24.54
CA TYR A 45 12.39 -7.78 25.65
C TYR A 45 13.43 -7.52 26.72
N GLY A 46 13.06 -6.75 27.74
CA GLY A 46 13.92 -6.55 28.89
C GLY A 46 14.16 -7.90 29.52
N LEU A 47 15.40 -8.14 29.90
CA LEU A 47 15.80 -9.30 30.67
C LEU A 47 15.20 -9.20 32.09
N ASN A 48 13.88 -9.22 32.20
CA ASN A 48 13.25 -9.55 33.46
C ASN A 48 13.21 -11.07 33.54
N PRO A 49 14.11 -11.70 34.32
CA PRO A 49 14.23 -13.16 34.38
C PRO A 49 12.98 -13.83 34.97
N VAL A 50 12.01 -13.06 35.46
CA VAL A 50 10.84 -13.60 36.17
C VAL A 50 9.58 -13.63 35.33
N SER A 51 9.38 -12.73 34.37
CA SER A 51 8.11 -12.66 33.61
C SER A 51 8.23 -12.75 32.09
N GLY A 52 9.42 -12.59 31.53
CA GLY A 52 9.65 -12.70 30.06
C GLY A 52 8.97 -11.62 29.21
N ALA A 53 8.13 -10.79 29.76
CA ALA A 53 7.44 -9.71 29.08
C ALA A 53 7.75 -8.38 29.76
N VAL A 54 8.25 -7.41 29.02
CA VAL A 54 8.39 -6.04 29.50
C VAL A 54 7.12 -5.31 29.13
N TYR A 55 6.36 -5.01 30.13
CA TYR A 55 5.23 -4.09 30.03
C TYR A 55 5.75 -2.70 30.36
N MET A 56 5.55 -1.74 29.48
CA MET A 56 5.72 -0.34 29.84
C MET A 56 4.55 0.04 30.72
N ASP A 57 4.83 0.35 31.99
CA ASP A 57 3.80 0.79 32.91
C ASP A 57 3.24 2.17 32.54
N THR A 58 2.09 2.50 33.09
CA THR A 58 1.40 3.77 32.82
C THR A 58 2.23 4.99 33.24
N GLU A 59 3.07 4.85 34.25
CA GLU A 59 3.92 5.94 34.77
C GLU A 59 5.07 6.22 33.80
N THR A 60 5.71 5.19 33.27
CA THR A 60 6.74 5.31 32.25
C THR A 60 6.14 5.88 30.95
N MET A 61 4.95 5.43 30.55
CA MET A 61 4.24 6.00 29.40
C MET A 61 3.95 7.49 29.59
N LYS A 62 3.44 7.90 30.74
CA LYS A 62 3.21 9.31 31.06
C LYS A 62 4.50 10.12 31.01
N THR A 63 5.59 9.59 31.55
CA THR A 63 6.89 10.27 31.50
C THR A 63 7.36 10.53 30.07
N ILE A 64 7.11 9.60 29.14
CA ILE A 64 7.44 9.77 27.72
C ILE A 64 6.49 10.75 27.04
N LEU A 65 5.18 10.66 27.34
CA LEU A 65 4.16 11.51 26.73
C LEU A 65 4.19 12.94 27.28
N ASP A 66 4.56 13.13 28.54
CA ASP A 66 4.74 14.43 29.18
C ASP A 66 6.10 15.07 28.84
N SER A 67 6.96 14.39 28.06
CA SER A 67 8.17 15.00 27.54
C SER A 67 7.83 16.17 26.62
N GLU A 68 8.74 17.17 26.56
CA GLU A 68 8.55 18.35 25.68
C GLU A 68 8.63 17.99 24.18
N GLU A 69 9.03 16.77 23.85
CA GLU A 69 9.19 16.26 22.50
C GLU A 69 7.86 15.80 21.92
N ASP A 70 7.78 15.83 20.60
CA ASP A 70 6.64 15.28 19.87
C ASP A 70 6.70 13.76 19.81
N VAL A 71 5.79 13.09 20.53
CA VAL A 71 5.67 11.63 20.57
C VAL A 71 4.49 11.19 19.74
N TYR A 72 4.72 10.16 18.90
CA TYR A 72 3.70 9.49 18.09
C TYR A 72 3.66 8.02 18.47
N ALA A 73 2.54 7.57 19.01
CA ALA A 73 2.42 6.21 19.54
C ALA A 73 1.14 5.50 19.12
N THR A 74 1.23 4.19 18.99
CA THR A 74 0.08 3.30 18.89
C THR A 74 -0.01 2.42 20.11
N TYR A 75 -1.22 2.11 20.54
CA TYR A 75 -1.49 1.44 21.79
C TYR A 75 -2.38 0.21 21.60
N ASN A 76 -2.13 -0.83 22.37
CA ASN A 76 -3.10 -1.91 22.57
C ASN A 76 -4.18 -1.45 23.56
N VAL A 77 -5.43 -1.60 23.16
CA VAL A 77 -6.58 -1.33 24.02
C VAL A 77 -7.27 -2.65 24.33
N TRP A 78 -7.52 -2.92 25.60
CA TRP A 78 -8.12 -4.18 26.07
C TRP A 78 -9.62 -4.00 26.27
N ILE A 79 -10.39 -4.27 25.22
CA ILE A 79 -11.85 -4.18 25.24
C ILE A 79 -12.41 -5.40 24.53
N SER A 80 -13.48 -5.97 25.09
CA SER A 80 -14.33 -6.95 24.41
C SER A 80 -15.65 -6.30 24.03
N TYR A 81 -16.29 -6.81 23.00
CA TYR A 81 -17.52 -6.26 22.43
C TYR A 81 -18.65 -7.27 22.46
N ILE A 82 -19.89 -6.77 22.49
CA ILE A 82 -21.08 -7.58 22.28
C ILE A 82 -21.49 -7.44 20.82
N SER A 83 -21.44 -8.54 20.07
CA SER A 83 -21.88 -8.57 18.67
C SER A 83 -23.37 -8.31 18.53
N LYS A 84 -23.82 -7.98 17.31
CA LYS A 84 -25.24 -7.83 16.97
C LYS A 84 -26.10 -9.05 17.36
N ASN A 85 -25.48 -10.21 17.52
CA ASN A 85 -26.14 -11.46 17.90
C ASN A 85 -26.14 -11.71 19.43
N GLY A 86 -25.63 -10.77 20.24
CA GLY A 86 -25.51 -10.89 21.66
C GLY A 86 -24.39 -11.82 22.15
N GLN A 87 -23.45 -12.16 21.29
CA GLN A 87 -22.26 -12.96 21.63
C GLN A 87 -21.11 -12.05 21.98
N LEU A 88 -20.30 -12.44 22.97
CA LEU A 88 -19.07 -11.76 23.28
C LEU A 88 -18.05 -12.04 22.18
N ILE A 89 -17.45 -10.98 21.62
CA ILE A 89 -16.40 -11.08 20.62
C ILE A 89 -15.16 -10.34 21.09
N ASP A 90 -14.00 -10.91 20.76
CA ASP A 90 -12.72 -10.24 20.91
C ASP A 90 -12.37 -9.58 19.59
N GLY A 91 -12.30 -8.25 19.60
CA GLY A 91 -11.77 -7.47 18.48
C GLY A 91 -10.25 -7.28 18.61
N LYS A 92 -9.60 -6.95 17.53
CA LYS A 92 -8.25 -6.37 17.56
C LYS A 92 -8.41 -4.87 17.76
N ASN A 93 -7.92 -4.36 18.89
CA ASN A 93 -8.09 -2.95 19.26
C ASN A 93 -6.76 -2.23 19.13
N VAL A 94 -6.74 -1.13 18.37
CA VAL A 94 -5.58 -0.26 18.23
C VAL A 94 -5.98 1.15 18.64
N GLY A 95 -5.32 1.67 19.66
CA GLY A 95 -5.45 3.06 20.07
C GLY A 95 -4.45 3.94 19.34
N TYR A 96 -4.89 5.11 18.87
CA TYR A 96 -4.02 6.13 18.30
C TYR A 96 -4.00 7.36 19.20
N ASP A 97 -2.83 7.94 19.39
CA ASP A 97 -2.75 9.27 19.99
C ASP A 97 -3.29 10.33 19.03
N ASP A 98 -3.60 11.52 19.56
CA ASP A 98 -4.21 12.60 18.77
C ASP A 98 -3.28 13.04 17.62
N LYS A 99 -1.96 12.96 17.79
CA LYS A 99 -0.98 13.31 16.75
C LYS A 99 -1.00 12.32 15.58
N PHE A 100 -1.12 11.02 15.87
CA PHE A 100 -1.30 10.03 14.80
C PHE A 100 -2.62 10.19 14.07
N LEU A 101 -3.70 10.51 14.77
CA LEU A 101 -5.00 10.75 14.15
C LEU A 101 -4.95 11.88 13.13
N GLU A 102 -4.12 12.90 13.36
CA GLU A 102 -3.97 14.07 12.48
C GLU A 102 -3.10 13.80 11.25
N ILE A 103 -2.03 13.01 11.40
CA ILE A 103 -1.05 12.83 10.32
C ILE A 103 -1.38 11.65 9.39
N TYR A 104 -2.17 10.69 9.85
CA TYR A 104 -2.44 9.49 9.10
C TYR A 104 -3.93 9.16 9.03
N THR A 105 -4.43 9.05 7.82
CA THR A 105 -5.79 8.60 7.53
C THR A 105 -5.70 7.39 6.62
N PRO A 106 -6.11 6.19 7.07
CA PRO A 106 -6.22 5.01 6.21
C PRO A 106 -7.29 5.21 5.13
N ASP A 107 -7.29 4.34 4.12
CA ASP A 107 -8.36 4.39 3.10
C ASP A 107 -9.69 3.97 3.70
N MET A 108 -10.66 4.87 3.62
CA MET A 108 -12.02 4.67 4.10
C MET A 108 -12.91 4.15 2.95
N ASP A 109 -13.84 3.23 3.27
CA ASP A 109 -14.91 2.78 2.38
C ASP A 109 -16.19 3.59 2.63
N GLU A 110 -16.53 3.79 3.91
CA GLU A 110 -17.72 4.53 4.34
C GLU A 110 -17.41 5.38 5.58
N GLY A 111 -18.18 6.45 5.77
CA GLY A 111 -18.06 7.34 6.93
C GLY A 111 -16.85 8.26 6.84
N GLU A 112 -16.38 8.70 8.02
CA GLU A 112 -15.34 9.71 8.15
C GLU A 112 -14.26 9.24 9.13
N TRP A 113 -13.05 9.77 8.97
CA TRP A 113 -11.98 9.61 9.92
C TRP A 113 -12.22 10.49 11.16
N PHE A 114 -11.48 10.27 12.21
CA PHE A 114 -11.61 11.01 13.46
C PHE A 114 -11.40 12.51 13.26
N ASP A 115 -12.31 13.27 13.83
CA ASP A 115 -12.14 14.72 14.04
C ASP A 115 -11.89 14.96 15.53
N THR A 116 -10.66 15.31 15.89
CA THR A 116 -10.23 15.53 17.27
C THR A 116 -10.96 16.70 17.96
N SER A 117 -11.58 17.57 17.17
CA SER A 117 -12.36 18.72 17.64
C SER A 117 -13.80 18.40 17.99
N LEU A 118 -14.34 17.26 17.53
CA LEU A 118 -15.71 16.86 17.79
C LEU A 118 -15.85 16.15 19.16
N ASP A 119 -16.95 16.46 19.83
CA ASP A 119 -17.38 15.77 21.03
C ASP A 119 -18.42 14.71 20.63
N TYR A 120 -18.10 13.43 20.85
CA TYR A 120 -18.99 12.29 20.55
C TYR A 120 -19.91 11.94 21.73
N GLY A 121 -19.95 12.78 22.77
CA GLY A 121 -20.81 12.62 23.94
C GLY A 121 -20.46 11.40 24.79
N GLU A 122 -21.44 10.53 25.04
CA GLU A 122 -21.26 9.34 25.87
C GLU A 122 -20.59 8.17 25.14
N TYR A 123 -20.36 8.29 23.82
CA TYR A 123 -19.83 7.22 23.00
C TYR A 123 -18.33 7.40 22.74
N ILE A 124 -17.64 6.29 22.58
CA ILE A 124 -16.26 6.28 22.08
C ILE A 124 -16.33 6.11 20.56
N PRO A 125 -15.82 7.06 19.76
CA PRO A 125 -15.80 6.90 18.32
C PRO A 125 -14.83 5.80 17.92
N VAL A 126 -15.22 4.94 16.98
CA VAL A 126 -14.38 3.88 16.44
C VAL A 126 -14.49 3.82 14.92
N VAL A 127 -13.36 3.49 14.28
CA VAL A 127 -13.30 3.10 12.88
C VAL A 127 -13.03 1.60 12.84
N VAL A 128 -13.80 0.87 12.04
CA VAL A 128 -13.74 -0.60 12.01
C VAL A 128 -13.25 -1.11 10.65
N SER A 129 -12.66 -2.30 10.63
CA SER A 129 -12.40 -3.00 9.37
C SER A 129 -13.72 -3.40 8.70
N LYS A 130 -13.69 -3.51 7.36
CA LYS A 130 -14.86 -3.94 6.59
C LYS A 130 -15.34 -5.32 7.03
N GLY A 131 -16.63 -5.43 7.34
CA GLY A 131 -17.19 -6.68 7.83
C GLY A 131 -18.62 -6.54 8.33
N GLU A 132 -18.86 -6.88 9.58
CA GLU A 132 -20.19 -6.98 10.19
C GLU A 132 -20.83 -5.62 10.50
N TYR A 133 -20.03 -4.57 10.74
CA TYR A 133 -20.48 -3.28 11.26
C TYR A 133 -20.56 -2.22 10.17
N ASN A 134 -21.52 -1.30 10.34
CA ASN A 134 -21.76 -0.17 9.45
C ASN A 134 -21.65 1.15 10.21
N VAL A 135 -21.46 2.23 9.50
CA VAL A 135 -21.44 3.58 10.09
C VAL A 135 -22.77 3.86 10.81
N GLY A 136 -22.66 4.37 12.03
CA GLY A 136 -23.80 4.63 12.93
C GLY A 136 -24.18 3.48 13.84
N ASP A 137 -23.58 2.31 13.71
CA ASP A 137 -23.80 1.21 14.66
C ASP A 137 -23.23 1.57 16.04
N ILE A 138 -24.00 1.25 17.08
CA ILE A 138 -23.57 1.37 18.46
C ILE A 138 -23.33 -0.04 18.99
N ILE A 139 -22.14 -0.28 19.54
CA ILE A 139 -21.69 -1.57 20.02
C ILE A 139 -21.42 -1.45 21.51
N GLU A 140 -22.05 -2.33 22.30
CA GLU A 140 -21.81 -2.41 23.72
C GLU A 140 -20.42 -3.02 23.97
N THR A 141 -19.69 -2.43 24.92
CA THR A 141 -18.39 -2.94 25.35
C THR A 141 -18.50 -3.61 26.70
N VAL A 142 -17.65 -4.60 26.91
CA VAL A 142 -17.52 -5.29 28.18
C VAL A 142 -16.07 -5.21 28.63
N GLY A 143 -15.82 -4.85 29.87
CA GLY A 143 -14.48 -4.87 30.45
C GLY A 143 -13.92 -6.29 30.43
N THR A 144 -12.63 -6.41 30.14
CA THR A 144 -11.93 -7.70 30.28
C THR A 144 -11.75 -8.05 31.77
N ASP A 145 -11.91 -9.33 32.10
CA ASP A 145 -11.70 -9.84 33.44
C ASP A 145 -10.38 -9.38 34.05
N GLY A 146 -10.44 -8.61 35.15
CA GLY A 146 -9.26 -8.13 35.88
C GLY A 146 -8.99 -6.63 35.83
N VAL A 147 -9.76 -5.85 35.08
CA VAL A 147 -9.66 -4.38 35.08
C VAL A 147 -10.92 -3.82 35.80
N GLU A 148 -10.76 -3.50 37.07
CA GLU A 148 -11.87 -3.05 37.97
C GLU A 148 -12.44 -1.65 37.60
N SER A 149 -11.95 -0.95 36.61
CA SER A 149 -12.27 0.48 36.42
C SER A 149 -12.76 0.88 35.03
N PHE A 150 -13.05 -0.05 34.13
CA PHE A 150 -13.67 0.32 32.87
C PHE A 150 -15.18 0.54 33.07
N GLU A 151 -15.59 1.80 33.05
CA GLU A 151 -17.00 2.11 32.86
C GLU A 151 -17.44 1.53 31.54
N GLU A 152 -18.43 0.66 31.53
CA GLU A 152 -19.04 0.09 30.33
C GLU A 152 -19.54 1.23 29.44
N LYS A 153 -18.72 1.60 28.45
CA LYS A 153 -19.07 2.63 27.46
C LYS A 153 -19.37 1.94 26.14
N SER A 154 -20.41 2.40 25.48
CA SER A 154 -20.66 1.95 24.11
C SER A 154 -19.74 2.66 23.13
N VAL A 155 -19.34 1.97 22.06
CA VAL A 155 -18.59 2.55 20.96
C VAL A 155 -19.54 2.89 19.82
N LEU A 156 -19.28 4.01 19.14
CA LEU A 156 -20.01 4.45 17.96
C LEU A 156 -19.13 4.27 16.72
N VAL A 157 -19.58 3.48 15.76
CA VAL A 157 -18.89 3.31 14.49
C VAL A 157 -19.07 4.58 13.65
N ILE A 158 -17.98 5.35 13.48
CA ILE A 158 -17.98 6.57 12.68
C ILE A 158 -17.48 6.35 11.26
N GLY A 159 -16.75 5.25 11.03
CA GLY A 159 -16.22 4.91 9.73
C GLY A 159 -15.87 3.44 9.56
N VAL A 160 -15.83 3.01 8.32
CA VAL A 160 -15.46 1.66 7.91
C VAL A 160 -14.27 1.74 6.96
N LEU A 161 -13.22 0.99 7.24
CA LEU A 161 -12.03 0.92 6.41
C LEU A 161 -12.35 0.22 5.08
N LYS A 162 -11.70 0.69 4.03
CA LYS A 162 -11.70 -0.04 2.77
C LYS A 162 -11.03 -1.40 2.96
N GLU A 163 -11.57 -2.43 2.30
CA GLU A 163 -10.92 -3.73 2.29
C GLU A 163 -9.48 -3.55 1.84
N GLY A 164 -8.59 -3.93 2.74
CA GLY A 164 -7.22 -3.82 2.56
C GLY A 164 -6.60 -2.44 2.79
N ALA A 165 -7.18 -1.60 3.59
CA ALA A 165 -6.53 -0.39 4.06
C ALA A 165 -5.30 -0.75 4.92
N ALA A 166 -4.18 -0.10 4.66
CA ALA A 166 -3.02 -0.21 5.53
C ALA A 166 -3.31 0.48 6.86
N VAL A 167 -3.04 -0.19 7.96
CA VAL A 167 -3.25 0.35 9.30
C VAL A 167 -1.92 0.50 9.99
N PHE A 168 -1.70 1.66 10.58
CA PHE A 168 -0.48 1.94 11.31
C PHE A 168 -0.47 1.16 12.62
N GLU A 169 0.53 0.32 12.80
CA GLU A 169 0.77 -0.43 14.02
C GLU A 169 2.27 -0.52 14.23
N LEU A 170 2.77 0.19 15.23
CA LEU A 170 4.20 0.23 15.54
C LEU A 170 4.60 -1.09 16.19
N THR A 171 5.04 -2.03 15.38
CA THR A 171 5.46 -3.35 15.84
C THR A 171 6.96 -3.48 15.97
N ALA A 172 7.38 -4.52 16.69
CA ALA A 172 8.77 -4.91 16.79
C ALA A 172 9.38 -5.27 15.44
N PRO A 173 10.59 -4.80 15.12
CA PRO A 173 11.29 -5.29 13.94
C PRO A 173 11.61 -6.77 14.10
N SER A 174 11.49 -7.53 13.02
CA SER A 174 11.94 -8.92 12.99
C SER A 174 13.47 -8.99 13.16
N ALA A 175 13.95 -9.94 13.95
CA ALA A 175 15.37 -10.07 14.22
C ALA A 175 16.16 -10.32 12.92
N GLY A 176 17.10 -9.46 12.59
CA GLY A 176 18.01 -9.62 11.45
C GLY A 176 17.53 -8.95 10.15
N GLU A 177 16.38 -8.33 10.12
CA GLU A 177 15.92 -7.52 8.98
C GLU A 177 16.24 -6.04 9.18
N SER A 178 16.55 -5.35 8.08
CA SER A 178 16.68 -3.89 8.10
C SER A 178 15.29 -3.28 8.30
N PHE A 179 15.12 -2.54 9.40
CA PHE A 179 13.86 -1.89 9.72
C PHE A 179 13.54 -0.80 8.71
N ASN A 180 12.37 -0.88 8.11
CA ASN A 180 11.88 0.05 7.10
C ASN A 180 10.39 0.39 7.34
N CYS A 181 9.84 1.33 6.59
CA CYS A 181 8.48 1.80 6.79
C CYS A 181 7.40 0.70 6.67
N SER A 182 7.64 -0.38 5.94
CA SER A 182 6.64 -1.46 5.82
C SER A 182 6.46 -2.24 7.12
N ASN A 183 7.47 -2.24 8.00
CA ASN A 183 7.39 -2.86 9.32
C ASN A 183 6.53 -2.06 10.31
N MET A 184 6.16 -0.82 9.96
CA MET A 184 5.33 0.04 10.80
C MET A 184 3.82 -0.13 10.54
N TYR A 185 3.45 -0.98 9.59
CA TYR A 185 2.06 -1.20 9.22
C TYR A 185 1.66 -2.65 9.40
N ALA A 186 0.50 -2.87 9.99
CA ALA A 186 -0.16 -4.17 9.93
C ALA A 186 -0.87 -4.29 8.58
N ASN A 187 -0.54 -5.36 7.86
CA ASN A 187 -1.22 -5.75 6.65
C ASN A 187 -2.41 -6.63 7.01
N TYR A 188 -3.58 -6.03 7.22
CA TYR A 188 -4.80 -6.77 7.52
C TYR A 188 -5.36 -7.56 6.34
N TYR A 189 -4.69 -7.55 5.20
CA TYR A 189 -5.07 -8.35 4.03
C TYR A 189 -4.58 -9.78 4.04
N THR A 190 -3.41 -10.00 4.62
CA THR A 190 -2.74 -11.29 4.59
C THR A 190 -3.05 -12.11 5.83
N GLU A 191 -3.45 -11.47 6.90
CA GLU A 191 -3.96 -12.16 8.07
C GLU A 191 -5.43 -12.47 7.82
N ILE A 192 -5.72 -13.74 7.57
CA ILE A 192 -7.04 -14.35 7.66
C ILE A 192 -7.40 -14.39 9.17
N ASP A 193 -7.31 -13.25 9.83
CA ASP A 193 -7.79 -13.11 11.18
C ASP A 193 -9.27 -12.74 11.05
N GLU A 194 -10.15 -13.63 11.44
CA GLU A 194 -11.59 -13.45 11.44
C GLU A 194 -12.03 -12.32 12.39
N LYS A 195 -11.06 -11.67 13.07
CA LYS A 195 -11.34 -10.63 14.06
C LYS A 195 -11.52 -9.26 13.41
N THR A 196 -12.58 -8.60 13.79
CA THR A 196 -12.79 -7.20 13.42
C THR A 196 -11.71 -6.31 14.07
N LEU A 197 -11.10 -5.45 13.28
CA LEU A 197 -10.22 -4.41 13.78
C LEU A 197 -11.05 -3.21 14.24
N PHE A 198 -10.71 -2.67 15.40
CA PHE A 198 -11.25 -1.43 15.96
C PHE A 198 -10.10 -0.45 16.15
N ILE A 199 -10.18 0.71 15.51
CA ILE A 199 -9.26 1.83 15.73
C ILE A 199 -10.00 2.88 16.53
N MET A 200 -9.34 3.45 17.56
CA MET A 200 -9.96 4.43 18.45
C MET A 200 -8.96 5.42 19.01
N PRO A 201 -9.38 6.63 19.38
CA PRO A 201 -8.52 7.59 20.05
C PRO A 201 -8.21 7.11 21.48
N VAL A 202 -6.93 7.05 21.80
CA VAL A 202 -6.47 6.55 23.11
C VAL A 202 -6.85 7.46 24.27
N LYS A 203 -7.12 8.75 24.02
CA LYS A 203 -7.52 9.72 25.05
C LYS A 203 -8.71 9.29 25.92
N TYR A 204 -9.61 8.48 25.37
CA TYR A 204 -10.77 7.96 26.12
C TYR A 204 -10.41 6.90 27.15
N PHE A 205 -9.17 6.40 27.13
CA PHE A 205 -8.71 5.30 27.97
C PHE A 205 -7.61 5.67 28.96
N TYR A 206 -7.10 6.92 28.92
CA TYR A 206 -6.04 7.36 29.83
C TYR A 206 -6.42 7.29 31.30
N GLU A 207 -7.69 7.53 31.63
CA GLU A 207 -8.18 7.50 33.02
C GLU A 207 -8.57 6.09 33.48
N SER A 208 -8.90 5.20 32.56
CA SER A 208 -9.48 3.89 32.86
C SER A 208 -8.46 2.75 33.04
N GLN A 209 -7.16 3.02 32.87
CA GLN A 209 -6.09 2.00 32.86
C GLN A 209 -6.28 0.85 31.83
N THR A 210 -7.25 0.93 30.95
CA THR A 210 -7.52 -0.06 29.90
C THR A 210 -6.53 0.02 28.74
N CYS A 211 -5.70 1.06 28.72
CA CYS A 211 -4.63 1.25 27.77
C CYS A 211 -3.30 1.08 28.49
N THR A 212 -2.83 -0.14 28.61
CA THR A 212 -1.67 -0.45 29.46
C THR A 212 -0.38 -0.71 28.70
N GLN A 213 -0.42 -0.78 27.36
CA GLN A 213 0.75 -1.15 26.58
C GLN A 213 0.86 -0.36 25.29
N LEU A 214 2.06 0.13 25.01
CA LEU A 214 2.45 0.55 23.66
C LEU A 214 2.53 -0.69 22.75
N ASN A 215 2.17 -0.53 21.48
CA ASN A 215 2.22 -1.59 20.46
C ASN A 215 3.67 -1.90 20.00
N GLY A 216 4.57 -2.07 20.92
CA GLY A 216 5.94 -2.45 20.64
C GLY A 216 6.88 -1.28 20.34
N GLY A 217 6.38 -0.11 19.92
CA GLY A 217 7.23 1.04 19.61
C GLY A 217 6.50 2.37 19.53
N PHE A 218 7.28 3.44 19.48
CA PHE A 218 6.80 4.81 19.32
C PHE A 218 7.87 5.66 18.64
N ILE A 219 7.45 6.75 17.99
CA ILE A 219 8.35 7.69 17.31
C ILE A 219 8.41 8.97 18.15
N VAL A 220 9.62 9.46 18.37
CA VAL A 220 9.86 10.75 19.03
C VAL A 220 10.56 11.68 18.04
N THR A 221 10.10 12.93 17.94
CA THR A 221 10.77 13.97 17.18
C THR A 221 11.43 14.95 18.14
N TYR A 222 12.74 15.12 18.01
CA TYR A 222 13.52 16.01 18.84
C TYR A 222 13.75 17.35 18.13
N PRO A 223 13.73 18.48 18.86
CA PRO A 223 13.98 19.77 18.26
C PRO A 223 15.42 19.96 17.81
N ASP A 224 16.39 19.39 18.58
CA ASP A 224 17.82 19.54 18.36
C ASP A 224 18.58 18.27 18.78
N ASN A 225 19.71 18.02 18.12
CA ASN A 225 20.73 17.00 18.46
C ASN A 225 20.22 15.64 18.92
N THR A 226 19.66 14.90 17.97
CA THR A 226 19.04 13.58 18.18
C THR A 226 19.95 12.59 18.92
N ASP A 227 21.27 12.59 18.66
CA ASP A 227 22.19 11.62 19.27
C ASP A 227 22.32 11.83 20.79
N GLU A 228 22.40 13.08 21.25
CA GLU A 228 22.44 13.38 22.69
C GLU A 228 21.09 13.09 23.36
N ALA A 229 19.99 13.42 22.70
CA ALA A 229 18.64 13.16 23.19
C ALA A 229 18.36 11.64 23.30
N VAL A 230 18.79 10.85 22.31
CA VAL A 230 18.67 9.37 22.34
C VAL A 230 19.48 8.77 23.48
N ILE A 231 20.71 9.27 23.73
CA ILE A 231 21.54 8.83 24.85
C ILE A 231 20.86 9.16 26.18
N ALA A 232 20.35 10.39 26.34
CA ALA A 232 19.68 10.82 27.56
C ALA A 232 18.40 10.01 27.82
N ALA A 233 17.57 9.81 26.81
CA ALA A 233 16.37 8.98 26.92
C ALA A 233 16.68 7.53 27.30
N ASN A 234 17.71 6.93 26.70
CA ASN A 234 18.16 5.59 27.05
C ASN A 234 18.67 5.52 28.49
N ASP A 235 19.45 6.51 28.95
CA ASP A 235 19.97 6.57 30.32
C ASP A 235 18.84 6.68 31.36
N ASP A 236 17.77 7.40 31.05
CA ASP A 236 16.61 7.53 31.93
C ASP A 236 15.77 6.24 31.94
N LEU A 237 15.62 5.57 30.83
CA LEU A 237 14.85 4.33 30.72
C LEU A 237 15.60 3.11 31.28
N ILE A 238 16.93 3.08 31.19
CA ILE A 238 17.75 2.06 31.86
C ILE A 238 17.53 2.09 33.38
N LYS A 239 17.27 3.26 33.95
CA LYS A 239 16.96 3.39 35.39
C LYS A 239 15.65 2.68 35.75
N THR A 240 14.74 2.50 34.80
CA THR A 240 13.47 1.79 34.98
C THR A 240 13.53 0.31 34.60
N ASN A 241 14.70 -0.25 34.30
CA ASN A 241 14.93 -1.62 33.78
C ASN A 241 14.26 -1.90 32.43
N ILE A 242 13.98 -0.89 31.66
CA ILE A 242 13.46 -1.01 30.28
C ILE A 242 14.64 -0.84 29.33
N THR A 243 14.82 -1.79 28.42
CA THR A 243 15.79 -1.68 27.35
C THR A 243 15.07 -1.24 26.08
N LEU A 244 15.43 -0.07 25.57
CA LEU A 244 14.94 0.41 24.27
C LEU A 244 16.00 0.17 23.20
N ALA A 245 15.59 -0.38 22.08
CA ALA A 245 16.34 -0.28 20.85
C ALA A 245 15.89 0.99 20.13
N ALA A 246 16.85 1.79 19.70
CA ALA A 246 16.59 3.05 19.01
C ALA A 246 17.02 2.94 17.54
N TYR A 247 16.14 3.35 16.65
CA TYR A 247 16.41 3.45 15.21
C TYR A 247 16.21 4.90 14.78
N ARG A 248 17.25 5.51 14.21
CA ARG A 248 17.14 6.88 13.69
C ARG A 248 16.19 6.94 12.51
N GLY A 249 15.38 8.00 12.43
CA GLY A 249 14.40 8.19 11.36
C GLY A 249 15.03 8.30 9.97
N ASP A 250 16.19 8.96 9.84
CA ASP A 250 16.96 9.03 8.58
C ASP A 250 17.41 7.65 8.09
N VAL A 251 17.84 6.76 9.00
CA VAL A 251 18.22 5.38 8.67
C VAL A 251 17.01 4.57 8.22
N ILE A 252 15.86 4.72 8.90
CA ILE A 252 14.62 4.05 8.49
C ILE A 252 14.20 4.54 7.10
N LYS A 253 14.34 5.84 6.83
CA LYS A 253 14.07 6.44 5.52
C LYS A 253 14.95 5.84 4.44
N GLU A 254 16.27 5.76 4.67
CA GLU A 254 17.22 5.19 3.73
C GLU A 254 16.89 3.73 3.44
N ASN A 255 16.70 2.90 4.46
CA ASN A 255 16.29 1.50 4.34
C ASN A 255 14.96 1.35 3.57
N SER A 256 14.01 2.25 3.82
CA SER A 256 12.70 2.23 3.13
C SER A 256 12.83 2.51 1.64
N LEU A 257 13.64 3.49 1.28
CA LEU A 257 13.92 3.81 -0.11
C LEU A 257 14.73 2.71 -0.79
N GLU A 258 15.75 2.17 -0.11
CA GLU A 258 16.55 1.04 -0.60
C GLU A 258 15.66 -0.17 -0.88
N TYR A 259 14.77 -0.54 0.04
CA TYR A 259 13.80 -1.62 -0.14
C TYR A 259 12.89 -1.43 -1.37
N ILE A 260 12.41 -0.19 -1.61
CA ILE A 260 11.61 0.14 -2.79
C ILE A 260 12.46 -0.01 -4.07
N PHE A 261 13.70 0.48 -4.06
CA PHE A 261 14.60 0.41 -5.21
C PHE A 261 15.10 -1.00 -5.49
N GLU A 262 15.31 -1.84 -4.49
CA GLU A 262 15.67 -3.26 -4.70
C GLU A 262 14.58 -4.02 -5.44
N GLN A 263 13.31 -3.80 -5.07
CA GLN A 263 12.17 -4.37 -5.79
C GLN A 263 12.15 -3.91 -7.26
N LEU A 264 12.37 -2.62 -7.50
CA LEU A 264 12.49 -2.06 -8.84
C LEU A 264 13.65 -2.69 -9.62
N ASN A 265 14.83 -2.77 -9.03
CA ASN A 265 16.03 -3.32 -9.66
C ASN A 265 15.87 -4.79 -10.04
N THR A 266 15.06 -5.55 -9.30
CA THR A 266 14.76 -6.96 -9.61
C THR A 266 13.78 -7.09 -10.76
N LEU A 267 12.73 -6.29 -10.79
CA LEU A 267 11.65 -6.39 -11.78
C LEU A 267 11.94 -5.64 -13.09
N LEU A 268 12.67 -4.53 -13.04
CA LEU A 268 12.97 -3.67 -14.19
C LEU A 268 13.71 -4.40 -15.32
N PRO A 269 14.75 -5.21 -15.10
CA PRO A 269 15.41 -5.96 -16.16
C PRO A 269 14.48 -6.92 -16.88
N ILE A 270 13.57 -7.58 -16.13
CA ILE A 270 12.57 -8.50 -16.68
C ILE A 270 11.62 -7.73 -17.59
N LEU A 271 11.10 -6.59 -17.12
CA LEU A 271 10.22 -5.73 -17.90
C LEU A 271 10.91 -5.26 -19.19
N ILE A 272 12.16 -4.79 -19.11
CA ILE A 272 12.93 -4.33 -20.27
C ILE A 272 13.12 -5.46 -21.29
N CYS A 273 13.50 -6.67 -20.84
CA CYS A 273 13.67 -7.82 -21.73
C CYS A 273 12.37 -8.17 -22.45
N VAL A 274 11.25 -8.25 -21.73
CA VAL A 274 9.94 -8.56 -22.31
C VAL A 274 9.48 -7.44 -23.25
N LEU A 275 9.73 -6.19 -22.90
CA LEU A 275 9.43 -5.03 -23.73
C LEU A 275 10.21 -5.07 -25.06
N ILE A 276 11.51 -5.38 -25.04
CA ILE A 276 12.34 -5.53 -26.23
C ILE A 276 11.81 -6.68 -27.10
N LEU A 277 11.55 -7.85 -26.52
CA LEU A 277 11.03 -9.00 -27.27
C LEU A 277 9.67 -8.72 -27.91
N THR A 278 8.77 -8.06 -27.17
CA THR A 278 7.44 -7.68 -27.68
C THR A 278 7.54 -6.60 -28.75
N THR A 279 8.46 -5.66 -28.60
CA THR A 279 8.76 -4.64 -29.64
C THR A 279 9.21 -5.28 -30.95
N ILE A 280 10.19 -6.19 -30.90
CA ILE A 280 10.67 -6.91 -32.08
C ILE A 280 9.55 -7.74 -32.70
N SER A 281 8.75 -8.40 -31.89
CA SER A 281 7.61 -9.20 -32.34
C SER A 281 6.54 -8.34 -33.02
N THR A 282 6.20 -7.19 -32.42
CA THR A 282 5.24 -6.22 -32.98
C THR A 282 5.70 -5.73 -34.36
N LEU A 283 6.97 -5.35 -34.47
CA LEU A 283 7.54 -4.89 -35.73
C LEU A 283 7.50 -5.98 -36.81
N ARG A 284 7.84 -7.23 -36.45
CA ARG A 284 7.79 -8.37 -37.38
C ARG A 284 6.36 -8.69 -37.83
N VAL A 285 5.42 -8.76 -36.90
CA VAL A 285 4.01 -9.05 -37.21
C VAL A 285 3.42 -7.94 -38.07
N SER A 286 3.68 -6.67 -37.73
CA SER A 286 3.21 -5.52 -38.50
C SER A 286 3.78 -5.51 -39.91
N ALA A 287 5.09 -5.76 -40.07
CA ALA A 287 5.75 -5.85 -41.39
C ALA A 287 5.16 -6.99 -42.23
N LEU A 288 4.97 -8.18 -41.63
CA LEU A 288 4.41 -9.35 -42.33
C LEU A 288 2.97 -9.11 -42.76
N THR A 289 2.14 -8.56 -41.88
CA THR A 289 0.76 -8.23 -42.16
C THR A 289 0.68 -7.20 -43.29
N THR A 290 1.50 -6.17 -43.23
CA THR A 290 1.57 -5.15 -44.28
C THR A 290 1.98 -5.75 -45.62
N LYS A 291 3.01 -6.60 -45.67
CA LYS A 291 3.40 -7.27 -46.89
C LYS A 291 2.28 -8.12 -47.49
N ARG A 292 1.55 -8.86 -46.67
CA ARG A 292 0.39 -9.66 -47.11
C ARG A 292 -0.76 -8.81 -47.62
N GLN A 293 -0.96 -7.63 -47.08
CA GLN A 293 -2.02 -6.70 -47.40
C GLN A 293 -1.63 -5.66 -48.46
N LEU A 294 -0.39 -5.69 -48.96
CA LEU A 294 0.13 -4.70 -49.88
C LEU A 294 -0.74 -4.53 -51.11
N LYS A 295 -1.26 -5.61 -51.68
CA LYS A 295 -2.20 -5.60 -52.81
C LYS A 295 -3.49 -4.88 -52.47
N ASN A 296 -4.06 -5.14 -51.31
CA ASN A 296 -5.28 -4.46 -50.86
C ASN A 296 -5.01 -2.95 -50.66
N TYR A 297 -3.89 -2.58 -50.08
CA TYR A 297 -3.48 -1.17 -49.93
C TYR A 297 -3.29 -0.48 -51.26
N ALA A 298 -2.74 -1.16 -52.27
CA ALA A 298 -2.60 -0.62 -53.61
C ALA A 298 -3.98 -0.36 -54.28
N ILE A 299 -4.92 -1.29 -54.09
CA ILE A 299 -6.31 -1.12 -54.54
C ILE A 299 -6.96 0.07 -53.84
N TYR A 300 -6.86 0.15 -52.52
CA TYR A 300 -7.40 1.27 -51.74
C TYR A 300 -6.82 2.61 -52.18
N PHE A 301 -5.49 2.65 -52.50
CA PHE A 301 -4.87 3.85 -53.02
C PHE A 301 -5.41 4.27 -54.37
N ILE A 302 -5.66 3.32 -55.28
CA ILE A 302 -6.26 3.60 -56.59
C ILE A 302 -7.72 4.10 -56.42
N CYS A 303 -8.43 3.62 -55.38
CA CYS A 303 -9.73 4.10 -55.00
C CYS A 303 -9.72 5.45 -54.27
N GLY A 304 -8.58 6.10 -54.13
CA GLY A 304 -8.42 7.46 -53.58
C GLY A 304 -8.03 7.55 -52.12
N LEU A 305 -7.75 6.42 -51.41
CA LEU A 305 -7.20 6.48 -50.08
C LEU A 305 -5.71 6.94 -50.09
N LYS A 306 -5.38 7.81 -49.17
CA LYS A 306 -3.99 8.25 -48.97
C LYS A 306 -3.21 7.23 -48.12
N TRP A 307 -1.89 7.12 -48.33
CA TRP A 307 -1.02 6.24 -47.52
C TRP A 307 -1.16 6.46 -46.02
N LYS A 308 -1.39 7.71 -45.58
CA LYS A 308 -1.65 8.03 -44.16
C LYS A 308 -2.90 7.34 -43.61
N GLN A 309 -3.95 7.15 -44.43
CA GLN A 309 -5.16 6.47 -44.04
C GLN A 309 -4.95 4.95 -43.94
N CYS A 310 -4.15 4.37 -44.84
CA CYS A 310 -3.72 2.97 -44.71
C CYS A 310 -2.90 2.72 -43.41
N ALA A 311 -2.05 3.66 -43.04
CA ALA A 311 -1.32 3.62 -41.79
C ALA A 311 -2.26 3.72 -40.57
N ALA A 312 -3.30 4.57 -40.64
CA ALA A 312 -4.30 4.71 -39.60
C ALA A 312 -5.10 3.41 -39.39
N ILE A 313 -5.39 2.65 -40.44
CA ILE A 313 -6.04 1.34 -40.32
C ILE A 313 -5.19 0.38 -39.50
N ASN A 314 -3.87 0.32 -39.75
CA ASN A 314 -2.95 -0.49 -38.96
C ASN A 314 -2.89 -0.03 -37.48
N PHE A 315 -2.81 1.28 -37.26
CA PHE A 315 -2.83 1.85 -35.91
C PHE A 315 -4.07 1.42 -35.14
N ILE A 316 -5.25 1.58 -35.73
CA ILE A 316 -6.52 1.22 -35.10
C ILE A 316 -6.60 -0.30 -34.86
N SER A 317 -6.20 -1.13 -35.83
CA SER A 317 -6.22 -2.58 -35.68
C SER A 317 -5.33 -3.07 -34.53
N HIS A 318 -4.12 -2.54 -34.42
CA HIS A 318 -3.22 -2.87 -33.31
C HIS A 318 -3.68 -2.26 -31.99
N GLY A 319 -4.28 -1.07 -32.01
CA GLY A 319 -4.89 -0.44 -30.86
C GLY A 319 -6.02 -1.30 -30.29
N ILE A 320 -6.89 -1.82 -31.15
CA ILE A 320 -7.99 -2.73 -30.72
C ILE A 320 -7.41 -3.99 -30.07
N ILE A 321 -6.38 -4.62 -30.66
CA ILE A 321 -5.76 -5.81 -30.09
C ILE A 321 -5.12 -5.50 -28.73
N SER A 322 -4.46 -4.37 -28.60
CA SER A 322 -3.82 -3.95 -27.36
C SER A 322 -4.87 -3.67 -26.27
N VAL A 323 -5.94 -2.94 -26.59
CA VAL A 323 -7.03 -2.66 -25.64
C VAL A 323 -7.76 -3.94 -25.23
N THR A 324 -8.04 -4.85 -26.16
CA THR A 324 -8.67 -6.14 -25.80
C THR A 324 -7.75 -7.00 -24.93
N SER A 325 -6.43 -6.96 -25.17
CA SER A 325 -5.45 -7.64 -24.32
C SER A 325 -5.41 -7.03 -22.91
N LEU A 326 -5.51 -5.70 -22.81
CA LEU A 326 -5.56 -5.00 -21.51
C LEU A 326 -6.83 -5.37 -20.74
N ILE A 327 -8.01 -5.34 -21.39
CA ILE A 327 -9.27 -5.74 -20.75
C ILE A 327 -9.19 -7.19 -20.26
N PHE A 328 -8.61 -8.09 -21.05
CA PHE A 328 -8.40 -9.48 -20.65
C PHE A 328 -7.48 -9.58 -19.42
N CYS A 329 -6.37 -8.81 -19.39
CA CYS A 329 -5.46 -8.78 -18.23
C CYS A 329 -6.16 -8.30 -16.98
N VAL A 330 -6.91 -7.19 -17.06
CA VAL A 330 -7.66 -6.64 -15.92
C VAL A 330 -8.68 -7.66 -15.39
N ALA A 331 -9.38 -8.36 -16.29
CA ALA A 331 -10.31 -9.42 -15.91
C ALA A 331 -9.63 -10.62 -15.24
N CYS A 332 -8.34 -10.86 -15.50
CA CYS A 332 -7.56 -11.93 -14.89
C CYS A 332 -6.89 -11.52 -13.55
N LEU A 333 -6.91 -10.24 -13.16
CA LEU A 333 -6.28 -9.77 -11.92
C LEU A 333 -6.75 -10.51 -10.65
N PRO A 334 -8.05 -10.81 -10.47
CA PRO A 334 -8.50 -11.58 -9.30
C PRO A 334 -7.86 -12.97 -9.20
N LEU A 335 -7.59 -13.60 -10.35
CA LEU A 335 -6.91 -14.90 -10.39
C LEU A 335 -5.41 -14.77 -9.99
N LEU A 336 -4.78 -13.67 -10.36
CA LEU A 336 -3.38 -13.39 -10.00
C LEU A 336 -3.23 -13.11 -8.50
N LYS A 337 -4.19 -12.41 -7.89
CA LYS A 337 -4.21 -12.18 -6.44
C LYS A 337 -4.22 -13.47 -5.63
N GLY A 338 -4.88 -14.53 -6.12
CA GLY A 338 -4.91 -15.84 -5.47
C GLY A 338 -3.64 -16.67 -5.62
N MET A 339 -2.64 -16.20 -6.36
CA MET A 339 -1.38 -16.92 -6.53
C MET A 339 -0.39 -16.59 -5.39
N ALA A 340 0.23 -17.61 -4.80
CA ALA A 340 1.19 -17.46 -3.71
C ALA A 340 2.39 -16.55 -4.03
N ILE A 341 2.76 -16.38 -5.30
CA ILE A 341 3.84 -15.48 -5.76
C ILE A 341 3.52 -14.00 -5.46
N PHE A 342 2.24 -13.65 -5.34
CA PHE A 342 1.76 -12.29 -5.12
C PHE A 342 1.09 -12.11 -3.75
N ALA A 343 1.21 -13.11 -2.86
CA ALA A 343 0.56 -13.08 -1.54
C ALA A 343 0.93 -11.84 -0.73
N ASP A 344 2.20 -11.41 -0.82
CA ASP A 344 2.73 -10.24 -0.10
C ASP A 344 2.63 -8.93 -0.89
N SER A 345 1.95 -8.95 -2.04
CA SER A 345 1.86 -7.80 -2.94
C SER A 345 0.43 -7.37 -3.13
N VAL A 346 0.16 -6.10 -2.87
CA VAL A 346 -1.14 -5.50 -3.20
C VAL A 346 -1.19 -5.25 -4.70
N ILE A 347 -1.82 -6.17 -5.45
CA ILE A 347 -2.10 -5.94 -6.88
C ILE A 347 -3.46 -5.26 -6.99
N GLU A 348 -3.42 -3.97 -7.19
CA GLU A 348 -4.60 -3.15 -7.46
C GLU A 348 -4.50 -2.54 -8.86
N PHE A 349 -5.63 -2.20 -9.45
CA PHE A 349 -5.68 -1.46 -10.70
C PHE A 349 -6.12 -0.03 -10.41
N THR A 350 -5.14 0.81 -10.11
CA THR A 350 -5.32 2.22 -9.77
C THR A 350 -5.09 3.13 -10.98
N HIS A 351 -5.10 4.42 -10.75
CA HIS A 351 -4.84 5.42 -11.80
C HIS A 351 -3.42 5.29 -12.39
N TRP A 352 -2.44 4.87 -11.59
CA TRP A 352 -1.05 4.71 -12.04
C TRP A 352 -0.88 3.53 -13.00
N GLU A 353 -1.44 2.37 -12.66
CA GLU A 353 -1.45 1.19 -13.54
C GLU A 353 -2.19 1.50 -14.85
N MET A 354 -3.33 2.20 -14.76
CA MET A 354 -4.09 2.64 -15.94
C MET A 354 -3.23 3.55 -16.83
N LEU A 355 -2.51 4.51 -16.25
CA LEU A 355 -1.64 5.44 -16.99
C LEU A 355 -0.51 4.68 -17.70
N VAL A 356 0.20 3.80 -16.98
CA VAL A 356 1.28 2.98 -17.57
C VAL A 356 0.75 2.11 -18.71
N CYS A 357 -0.40 1.45 -18.51
CA CYS A 357 -1.02 0.65 -19.55
C CYS A 357 -1.44 1.48 -20.77
N MET A 358 -2.00 2.68 -20.59
CA MET A 358 -2.33 3.57 -21.69
C MET A 358 -1.09 3.99 -22.50
N VAL A 359 0.01 4.30 -21.81
CA VAL A 359 1.29 4.61 -22.47
C VAL A 359 1.77 3.41 -23.30
N LEU A 360 1.69 2.19 -22.76
CA LEU A 360 2.07 0.97 -23.50
C LEU A 360 1.15 0.70 -24.71
N VAL A 361 -0.17 0.90 -24.58
CA VAL A 361 -1.13 0.78 -25.71
C VAL A 361 -0.75 1.75 -26.83
N LEU A 362 -0.50 3.01 -26.49
CA LEU A 362 -0.08 4.03 -27.45
C LEU A 362 1.26 3.68 -28.09
N PHE A 363 2.23 3.26 -27.28
CA PHE A 363 3.56 2.87 -27.75
C PHE A 363 3.48 1.74 -28.78
N PHE A 364 2.81 0.63 -28.50
CA PHE A 364 2.70 -0.49 -29.45
C PHE A 364 1.85 -0.15 -30.66
N SER A 365 0.83 0.68 -30.52
CA SER A 365 0.02 1.15 -31.63
C SER A 365 0.84 2.05 -32.57
N LEU A 366 1.63 2.98 -32.05
CA LEU A 366 2.53 3.82 -32.85
C LEU A 366 3.61 2.98 -33.52
N LEU A 367 4.22 2.05 -32.77
CA LEU A 367 5.26 1.16 -33.29
C LEU A 367 4.77 0.34 -34.48
N SER A 368 3.52 -0.10 -34.44
CA SER A 368 2.89 -0.87 -35.52
C SER A 368 2.77 -0.12 -36.84
N VAL A 369 2.86 1.21 -36.82
CA VAL A 369 2.74 2.08 -38.01
C VAL A 369 4.11 2.39 -38.65
N LEU A 370 5.18 2.37 -37.87
CA LEU A 370 6.52 2.81 -38.34
C LEU A 370 7.05 1.99 -39.54
N LEU A 371 7.05 0.65 -39.41
CA LEU A 371 7.53 -0.21 -40.50
C LEU A 371 6.58 -0.26 -41.70
N PRO A 372 5.24 -0.36 -41.53
CA PRO A 372 4.31 -0.24 -42.63
C PRO A 372 4.50 1.01 -43.48
N LEU A 373 4.63 2.18 -42.86
CA LEU A 373 4.88 3.41 -43.56
C LEU A 373 6.15 3.34 -44.41
N GLY A 374 7.23 2.78 -43.87
CA GLY A 374 8.48 2.60 -44.60
C GLY A 374 8.38 1.61 -45.80
N ILE A 375 7.58 0.53 -45.61
CA ILE A 375 7.37 -0.48 -46.68
C ILE A 375 6.46 0.08 -47.78
N ILE A 376 5.38 0.73 -47.39
CA ILE A 376 4.38 1.27 -48.33
C ILE A 376 4.95 2.44 -49.11
N SER A 377 5.69 3.36 -48.47
CA SER A 377 6.23 4.55 -49.11
C SER A 377 7.33 4.24 -50.18
N LYS A 378 8.02 3.11 -50.05
CA LYS A 378 9.03 2.65 -50.99
C LYS A 378 8.46 1.94 -52.21
N ASN A 379 7.21 1.58 -52.23
CA ASN A 379 6.56 0.82 -53.32
C ASN A 379 5.48 1.66 -53.98
N THR A 380 5.63 1.83 -55.31
CA THR A 380 4.55 2.49 -56.10
C THR A 380 3.39 1.50 -56.32
N PRO A 381 2.10 1.95 -56.35
CA PRO A 381 0.96 1.09 -56.56
C PRO A 381 1.07 0.26 -57.86
N ASN A 382 1.60 0.86 -58.94
CA ASN A 382 1.80 0.18 -60.23
C ASN A 382 2.80 -0.98 -60.09
N LYS A 383 3.86 -0.84 -59.32
CA LYS A 383 4.86 -1.89 -59.09
C LYS A 383 4.25 -3.05 -58.29
N ILE A 384 3.49 -2.73 -57.27
CA ILE A 384 2.83 -3.75 -56.39
C ILE A 384 1.84 -4.60 -57.21
N LEU A 385 1.13 -4.00 -58.14
CA LEU A 385 0.13 -4.71 -58.97
C LEU A 385 0.73 -5.50 -60.13
N LYS A 386 1.93 -5.15 -60.58
CA LYS A 386 2.68 -5.86 -61.64
C LYS A 386 3.49 -7.06 -61.16
N ASP A 387 4.04 -6.98 -59.93
CA ASP A 387 4.92 -7.99 -59.37
C ASP A 387 4.14 -9.15 -58.71
N ASN A 388 2.79 -9.17 -58.77
CA ASN A 388 1.91 -10.20 -58.28
C ASN A 388 0.80 -10.53 -59.33
#